data_8ac6aa26a7852b0637ad951cbdd606d4
#
_entry.id   8ac6aa26a7852b0637ad951cbdd606d4
#
_cell.length_a   1.000
_cell.length_b   1.000
_cell.length_c   1.000
_cell.angle_alpha   90.00
_cell.angle_beta   90.00
_cell.angle_gamma   90.00
#
_symmetry.space_group_name_H-M   'P 1'
#
loop_
_entity.id
_entity.type
_entity.pdbx_description
1 polymer ?
#
loop_
_entity_poly.entity_id
_entity_poly.type
_entity_poly.pdbx_seq_one_letter_code
_entity_poly.pdbx_strand_id
1 'polypeptide(L)'
;MESKCEIRKLGFMVAMEIEAEPLIRHFSLEKSTVHGFDVYENDDICLIISEVGIINSTLATYILIHDLKCRKIINYGVAGFTNESYRHCSVFSVGRVFKRDVDFTALGCEPYRFPDKPSYIQLETDSRLPICDCYTSDEYIGPKSNVPKDVLVDMEAYCVAAVCEKYDIPCLIYKSISDITANENTQEQIDTYLKSAVDAICDYIIDKVLNKAPVCQGE
;
A
#
# COMPACT_ATOMS: atom_id res chain seq x y z
N MET A 1 -39.15 -5.72 -6.10
CA MET A 1 -37.85 -5.08 -6.42
C MET A 1 -36.82 -5.85 -5.61
N GLU A 2 -36.20 -6.82 -6.22
CA GLU A 2 -35.12 -7.58 -5.60
C GLU A 2 -33.92 -6.65 -5.43
N SER A 3 -33.49 -6.42 -4.18
CA SER A 3 -32.24 -5.76 -3.89
C SER A 3 -31.11 -6.70 -4.39
N LYS A 4 -30.57 -6.43 -5.56
CA LYS A 4 -29.29 -7.03 -5.95
C LYS A 4 -28.32 -6.68 -4.81
N CYS A 5 -27.85 -7.70 -4.09
CA CYS A 5 -26.71 -7.59 -3.20
C CYS A 5 -25.58 -7.00 -4.06
N GLU A 6 -25.24 -5.72 -3.87
CA GLU A 6 -24.12 -5.10 -4.56
C GLU A 6 -22.86 -5.87 -4.13
N ILE A 7 -22.30 -6.64 -5.04
CA ILE A 7 -21.03 -7.34 -4.84
C ILE A 7 -20.00 -6.27 -4.46
N ARG A 8 -19.51 -6.34 -3.22
CA ARG A 8 -18.57 -5.37 -2.68
C ARG A 8 -17.16 -5.80 -3.07
N LYS A 9 -16.72 -5.49 -4.30
CA LYS A 9 -15.36 -5.83 -4.76
C LYS A 9 -14.31 -5.25 -3.82
N LEU A 10 -13.32 -6.08 -3.49
CA LEU A 10 -12.11 -5.68 -2.77
C LEU A 10 -11.08 -5.19 -3.77
N GLY A 11 -10.64 -3.94 -3.63
CA GLY A 11 -9.63 -3.33 -4.51
C GLY A 11 -8.23 -3.50 -3.95
N PHE A 12 -7.32 -3.98 -4.78
CA PHE A 12 -5.89 -4.02 -4.48
C PHE A 12 -5.15 -3.01 -5.35
N MET A 13 -4.34 -2.17 -4.74
CA MET A 13 -3.41 -1.28 -5.43
C MET A 13 -1.98 -1.72 -5.13
N VAL A 14 -1.23 -2.03 -6.16
CA VAL A 14 0.21 -2.36 -6.11
C VAL A 14 0.97 -1.51 -7.12
N ALA A 15 2.25 -1.26 -6.85
CA ALA A 15 3.05 -0.44 -7.74
C ALA A 15 3.68 -1.23 -8.90
N MET A 16 4.05 -2.48 -8.67
CA MET A 16 4.88 -3.24 -9.60
C MET A 16 4.23 -4.57 -10.01
N GLU A 17 4.53 -5.02 -11.23
CA GLU A 17 4.06 -6.30 -11.74
C GLU A 17 4.50 -7.49 -10.87
N ILE A 18 5.73 -7.46 -10.35
CA ILE A 18 6.24 -8.50 -9.46
C ILE A 18 5.42 -8.63 -8.16
N GLU A 19 4.84 -7.52 -7.67
CA GLU A 19 3.96 -7.52 -6.50
C GLU A 19 2.57 -8.09 -6.83
N ALA A 20 2.10 -7.86 -8.05
CA ALA A 20 0.79 -8.29 -8.51
C ALA A 20 0.73 -9.80 -8.82
N GLU A 21 1.79 -10.34 -9.41
CA GLU A 21 1.83 -11.69 -10.00
C GLU A 21 1.35 -12.81 -9.05
N PRO A 22 1.73 -12.87 -7.76
CA PRO A 22 1.28 -13.93 -6.87
C PRO A 22 -0.25 -13.96 -6.68
N LEU A 23 -0.90 -12.80 -6.51
CA LEU A 23 -2.35 -12.71 -6.36
C LEU A 23 -3.07 -13.00 -7.68
N ILE A 24 -2.56 -12.48 -8.80
CA ILE A 24 -3.12 -12.75 -10.14
C ILE A 24 -3.18 -14.26 -10.38
N ARG A 25 -2.09 -14.95 -10.10
CA ARG A 25 -1.98 -16.41 -10.31
C ARG A 25 -2.86 -17.18 -9.35
N HIS A 26 -2.85 -16.81 -8.05
CA HIS A 26 -3.59 -17.55 -7.02
C HIS A 26 -5.11 -17.48 -7.24
N PHE A 27 -5.62 -16.31 -7.62
CA PHE A 27 -7.06 -16.07 -7.81
C PHE A 27 -7.51 -16.16 -9.27
N SER A 28 -6.60 -16.52 -10.20
CA SER A 28 -6.87 -16.62 -11.65
C SER A 28 -7.56 -15.35 -12.17
N LEU A 29 -7.01 -14.16 -11.82
CA LEU A 29 -7.58 -12.89 -12.22
C LEU A 29 -7.42 -12.68 -13.74
N GLU A 30 -8.46 -12.16 -14.39
CA GLU A 30 -8.46 -11.86 -15.83
C GLU A 30 -7.96 -10.43 -16.08
N LYS A 31 -7.09 -10.29 -17.08
CA LYS A 31 -6.50 -9.00 -17.45
C LYS A 31 -7.47 -8.14 -18.25
N SER A 32 -7.56 -6.87 -17.90
CA SER A 32 -8.18 -5.79 -18.66
C SER A 32 -7.31 -4.54 -18.63
N THR A 33 -7.71 -3.47 -19.29
CA THR A 33 -7.02 -2.16 -19.23
C THR A 33 -8.05 -1.07 -19.00
N VAL A 34 -7.82 -0.23 -18.00
CA VAL A 34 -8.71 0.90 -17.67
C VAL A 34 -7.88 2.19 -17.59
N HIS A 35 -8.20 3.17 -18.41
CA HIS A 35 -7.48 4.45 -18.51
C HIS A 35 -5.94 4.32 -18.66
N GLY A 36 -5.49 3.25 -19.33
CA GLY A 36 -4.07 2.99 -19.55
C GLY A 36 -3.39 2.16 -18.45
N PHE A 37 -4.09 1.85 -17.35
CA PHE A 37 -3.57 0.98 -16.29
C PHE A 37 -3.94 -0.49 -16.55
N ASP A 38 -3.03 -1.39 -16.24
CA ASP A 38 -3.29 -2.83 -16.20
C ASP A 38 -4.13 -3.17 -14.97
N VAL A 39 -5.29 -3.76 -15.22
CA VAL A 39 -6.26 -4.20 -14.22
C VAL A 39 -6.46 -5.69 -14.34
N TYR A 40 -6.55 -6.37 -13.20
CA TYR A 40 -6.78 -7.81 -13.11
C TYR A 40 -7.95 -8.06 -12.15
N GLU A 41 -8.98 -8.78 -12.59
CA GLU A 41 -10.20 -8.91 -11.80
C GLU A 41 -10.91 -10.26 -11.94
N ASN A 42 -11.71 -10.56 -10.93
CA ASN A 42 -12.79 -11.55 -10.96
C ASN A 42 -14.03 -10.94 -10.28
N ASP A 43 -15.00 -11.76 -9.87
CA ASP A 43 -16.24 -11.26 -9.25
C ASP A 43 -15.99 -10.55 -7.90
N ASP A 44 -14.99 -10.96 -7.13
CA ASP A 44 -14.75 -10.52 -5.75
C ASP A 44 -13.58 -9.53 -5.61
N ILE A 45 -12.59 -9.64 -6.49
CA ILE A 45 -11.29 -8.95 -6.41
C ILE A 45 -11.07 -8.11 -7.66
N CYS A 46 -10.53 -6.92 -7.45
CA CYS A 46 -9.99 -6.07 -8.49
C CYS A 46 -8.59 -5.60 -8.07
N LEU A 47 -7.57 -5.88 -8.88
CA LEU A 47 -6.19 -5.48 -8.66
C LEU A 47 -5.75 -4.56 -9.78
N ILE A 48 -5.14 -3.41 -9.43
CA ILE A 48 -4.57 -2.45 -10.38
C ILE A 48 -3.07 -2.30 -10.12
N ILE A 49 -2.30 -2.32 -11.21
CA ILE A 49 -0.87 -2.00 -11.17
C ILE A 49 -0.73 -0.52 -11.49
N SER A 50 -0.28 0.26 -10.50
CA SER A 50 -0.22 1.72 -10.64
C SER A 50 1.03 2.23 -11.34
N GLU A 51 2.10 1.44 -11.42
CA GLU A 51 3.47 1.90 -11.50
C GLU A 51 3.88 2.69 -10.24
N VAL A 52 5.20 2.91 -10.09
CA VAL A 52 5.76 3.59 -8.90
C VAL A 52 5.41 5.07 -8.89
N GLY A 53 5.13 5.60 -7.71
CA GLY A 53 5.07 7.04 -7.46
C GLY A 53 3.70 7.61 -7.15
N ILE A 54 3.72 8.83 -6.67
CA ILE A 54 2.59 9.54 -6.06
C ILE A 54 1.44 9.77 -7.04
N ILE A 55 1.74 10.20 -8.27
CA ILE A 55 0.70 10.56 -9.26
C ILE A 55 -0.04 9.30 -9.70
N ASN A 56 0.70 8.27 -10.08
CA ASN A 56 0.14 7.03 -10.59
C ASN A 56 -0.70 6.31 -9.53
N SER A 57 -0.19 6.19 -8.30
CA SER A 57 -0.92 5.57 -7.18
C SER A 57 -2.21 6.33 -6.82
N THR A 58 -2.19 7.66 -6.92
CA THR A 58 -3.40 8.50 -6.73
C THR A 58 -4.45 8.19 -7.78
N LEU A 59 -4.08 8.17 -9.06
CA LEU A 59 -4.99 7.90 -10.17
C LEU A 59 -5.52 6.46 -10.11
N ALA A 60 -4.65 5.48 -9.87
CA ALA A 60 -5.03 4.08 -9.75
C ALA A 60 -6.03 3.85 -8.61
N THR A 61 -5.82 4.46 -7.44
CA THR A 61 -6.76 4.37 -6.32
C THR A 61 -8.10 5.02 -6.64
N TYR A 62 -8.08 6.17 -7.32
CA TYR A 62 -9.31 6.82 -7.79
C TYR A 62 -10.09 5.91 -8.74
N ILE A 63 -9.43 5.27 -9.71
CA ILE A 63 -10.05 4.33 -10.66
C ILE A 63 -10.68 3.13 -9.93
N LEU A 64 -9.97 2.53 -8.97
CA LEU A 64 -10.53 1.43 -8.16
C LEU A 64 -11.86 1.83 -7.49
N ILE A 65 -11.92 3.05 -6.94
CA ILE A 65 -13.11 3.52 -6.22
C ILE A 65 -14.23 3.94 -7.19
N HIS A 66 -13.91 4.75 -8.20
CA HIS A 66 -14.90 5.41 -9.01
C HIS A 66 -15.35 4.60 -10.23
N ASP A 67 -14.43 3.93 -10.91
CA ASP A 67 -14.74 3.20 -12.14
C ASP A 67 -15.02 1.72 -11.84
N LEU A 68 -14.18 1.10 -11.01
CA LEU A 68 -14.27 -0.32 -10.67
C LEU A 68 -15.13 -0.61 -9.43
N LYS A 69 -15.66 0.45 -8.78
CA LYS A 69 -16.63 0.39 -7.66
C LYS A 69 -16.16 -0.41 -6.45
N CYS A 70 -14.86 -0.48 -6.22
CA CYS A 70 -14.31 -1.11 -5.03
C CYS A 70 -14.75 -0.35 -3.76
N ARG A 71 -15.11 -1.10 -2.71
CA ARG A 71 -15.65 -0.54 -1.46
C ARG A 71 -14.72 -0.68 -0.26
N LYS A 72 -13.58 -1.29 -0.46
CA LYS A 72 -12.44 -1.34 0.45
C LYS A 72 -11.18 -1.44 -0.38
N ILE A 73 -10.15 -0.69 0.00
CA ILE A 73 -8.86 -0.70 -0.68
C ILE A 73 -7.81 -1.33 0.22
N ILE A 74 -7.00 -2.19 -0.37
CA ILE A 74 -5.78 -2.70 0.23
C ILE A 74 -4.61 -2.28 -0.66
N ASN A 75 -3.70 -1.48 -0.11
CA ASN A 75 -2.39 -1.28 -0.70
C ASN A 75 -1.41 -2.26 -0.05
N TYR A 76 -0.67 -2.97 -0.87
CA TYR A 76 0.44 -3.76 -0.38
C TYR A 76 1.64 -3.65 -1.32
N GLY A 77 2.81 -3.94 -0.79
CA GLY A 77 4.05 -3.90 -1.55
C GLY A 77 5.27 -3.90 -0.65
N VAL A 78 6.42 -3.71 -1.25
CA VAL A 78 7.67 -3.61 -0.52
C VAL A 78 7.95 -2.18 -0.09
N ALA A 79 8.82 -2.02 0.91
CA ALA A 79 9.23 -0.72 1.44
C ALA A 79 10.64 -0.82 2.03
N GLY A 80 11.38 0.30 2.03
CA GLY A 80 12.59 0.43 2.82
C GLY A 80 12.27 0.58 4.31
N PHE A 81 13.19 0.16 5.18
CA PHE A 81 13.10 0.37 6.63
C PHE A 81 14.30 1.15 7.15
N THR A 82 14.06 2.12 8.01
CA THR A 82 15.10 3.12 8.38
C THR A 82 16.05 2.69 9.50
N ASN A 83 15.94 1.46 10.00
CA ASN A 83 16.80 0.92 11.06
C ASN A 83 17.00 -0.59 10.88
N GLU A 84 17.94 -1.19 11.63
CA GLU A 84 18.25 -2.62 11.60
C GLU A 84 17.48 -3.44 12.66
N SER A 85 16.47 -2.83 13.33
CA SER A 85 15.67 -3.50 14.36
C SER A 85 14.78 -4.63 13.84
N TYR A 86 14.53 -4.68 12.53
CA TYR A 86 13.81 -5.75 11.85
C TYR A 86 14.61 -6.31 10.68
N ARG A 87 14.25 -7.52 10.25
CA ARG A 87 14.91 -8.22 9.14
C ARG A 87 14.16 -7.97 7.83
N HIS A 88 14.86 -8.15 6.70
CA HIS A 88 14.24 -8.25 5.39
C HIS A 88 13.08 -9.26 5.42
N CYS A 89 12.09 -9.03 4.58
CA CYS A 89 10.85 -9.82 4.49
C CYS A 89 9.94 -9.76 5.74
N SER A 90 10.24 -8.92 6.74
CA SER A 90 9.31 -8.66 7.85
C SER A 90 8.10 -7.89 7.31
N VAL A 91 6.88 -8.38 7.61
CA VAL A 91 5.62 -7.78 7.17
C VAL A 91 5.02 -6.92 8.27
N PHE A 92 4.50 -5.75 7.90
CA PHE A 92 3.89 -4.77 8.79
C PHE A 92 2.47 -4.40 8.35
N SER A 93 1.64 -4.06 9.32
CA SER A 93 0.44 -3.25 9.10
C SER A 93 0.80 -1.79 9.35
N VAL A 94 0.51 -0.92 8.37
CA VAL A 94 0.81 0.51 8.50
C VAL A 94 -0.26 1.18 9.35
N GLY A 95 0.17 1.86 10.42
CA GLY A 95 -0.73 2.55 11.35
C GLY A 95 -0.98 4.01 10.98
N ARG A 96 0.06 4.72 10.56
CA ARG A 96 -0.01 6.12 10.14
C ARG A 96 0.82 6.32 8.88
N VAL A 97 0.33 7.16 7.98
CA VAL A 97 1.09 7.56 6.79
C VAL A 97 1.38 9.05 6.80
N PHE A 98 2.59 9.42 6.42
CA PHE A 98 3.10 10.78 6.39
C PHE A 98 3.52 11.16 4.96
N LYS A 99 3.21 12.38 4.53
CA LYS A 99 3.73 12.93 3.28
C LYS A 99 5.09 13.57 3.55
N ARG A 100 6.17 12.83 3.28
CA ARG A 100 7.52 13.19 3.69
C ARG A 100 8.07 14.45 3.01
N ASP A 101 7.79 14.64 1.75
CA ASP A 101 8.30 15.74 0.92
C ASP A 101 7.49 17.04 1.06
N VAL A 102 6.70 17.15 2.13
CA VAL A 102 5.98 18.39 2.49
C VAL A 102 6.77 19.13 3.57
N ASP A 103 7.19 20.35 3.25
CA ASP A 103 7.85 21.24 4.18
C ASP A 103 7.23 22.65 4.15
N PHE A 104 6.50 22.99 5.20
CA PHE A 104 5.95 24.31 5.48
C PHE A 104 6.50 24.88 6.79
N THR A 105 7.66 24.43 7.25
CA THR A 105 8.27 24.89 8.50
C THR A 105 8.59 26.38 8.48
N ALA A 106 8.92 26.93 7.31
CA ALA A 106 9.08 28.37 7.12
C ALA A 106 7.81 29.19 7.39
N LEU A 107 6.63 28.57 7.37
CA LEU A 107 5.35 29.16 7.74
C LEU A 107 4.88 28.77 9.15
N GLY A 108 5.76 28.16 9.95
CA GLY A 108 5.47 27.75 11.33
C GLY A 108 4.72 26.44 11.48
N CYS A 109 4.61 25.64 10.42
CA CYS A 109 4.05 24.31 10.50
C CYS A 109 5.07 23.29 11.07
N GLU A 110 4.57 22.23 11.69
CA GLU A 110 5.39 21.06 11.99
C GLU A 110 5.89 20.38 10.70
N PRO A 111 7.03 19.67 10.73
CA PRO A 111 7.49 18.86 9.58
C PRO A 111 6.41 17.91 9.07
N TYR A 112 6.43 17.64 7.76
CA TYR A 112 5.51 16.71 7.06
C TYR A 112 4.03 17.11 7.13
N ARG A 113 3.74 18.38 7.40
CA ARG A 113 2.40 18.90 7.62
C ARG A 113 2.03 19.97 6.60
N PHE A 114 0.89 19.79 5.93
CA PHE A 114 0.24 20.89 5.20
C PHE A 114 -0.41 21.88 6.16
N PRO A 115 -0.48 23.17 5.80
CA PRO A 115 -1.27 24.14 6.57
C PRO A 115 -2.69 23.63 6.78
N ASP A 116 -3.20 23.82 7.99
CA ASP A 116 -4.58 23.46 8.39
C ASP A 116 -4.96 21.97 8.25
N LYS A 117 -3.96 21.07 8.17
CA LYS A 117 -4.17 19.63 8.12
C LYS A 117 -3.39 18.90 9.20
N PRO A 118 -3.80 17.68 9.59
CA PRO A 118 -2.97 16.79 10.41
C PRO A 118 -1.65 16.47 9.72
N SER A 119 -0.63 16.12 10.50
CA SER A 119 0.67 15.69 9.96
C SER A 119 0.63 14.30 9.34
N TYR A 120 -0.39 13.51 9.63
CA TYR A 120 -0.54 12.13 9.17
C TYR A 120 -2.00 11.78 8.92
N ILE A 121 -2.22 10.69 8.20
CA ILE A 121 -3.52 10.01 8.09
C ILE A 121 -3.45 8.75 8.95
N GLN A 122 -4.43 8.59 9.85
CA GLN A 122 -4.57 7.39 10.68
C GLN A 122 -5.27 6.30 9.88
N LEU A 123 -4.75 5.06 9.94
CA LEU A 123 -5.32 3.90 9.25
C LEU A 123 -5.88 2.87 10.23
N GLU A 124 -6.80 2.04 9.74
CA GLU A 124 -7.11 0.77 10.37
C GLU A 124 -5.88 -0.14 10.32
N THR A 125 -5.69 -0.96 11.37
CA THR A 125 -4.54 -1.84 11.47
C THR A 125 -4.94 -3.29 11.68
N ASP A 126 -4.10 -4.18 11.22
CA ASP A 126 -4.20 -5.61 11.51
C ASP A 126 -3.35 -5.96 12.73
N SER A 127 -3.98 -6.19 13.87
CA SER A 127 -3.32 -6.47 15.13
C SER A 127 -2.49 -7.78 15.17
N ARG A 128 -2.56 -8.58 14.11
CA ARG A 128 -1.76 -9.82 13.95
C ARG A 128 -0.33 -9.53 13.50
N LEU A 129 -0.06 -8.31 13.02
CA LEU A 129 1.24 -7.85 12.55
C LEU A 129 1.80 -6.75 13.46
N PRO A 130 3.11 -6.55 13.47
CA PRO A 130 3.70 -5.34 14.02
C PRO A 130 3.14 -4.12 13.28
N ILE A 131 2.85 -3.05 14.02
CA ILE A 131 2.33 -1.80 13.49
C ILE A 131 3.50 -0.83 13.33
N CYS A 132 3.58 -0.17 12.18
CA CYS A 132 4.63 0.80 11.88
C CYS A 132 4.07 2.02 11.15
N ASP A 133 4.75 3.15 11.29
CA ASP A 133 4.50 4.36 10.51
C ASP A 133 5.17 4.25 9.14
N CYS A 134 4.58 4.87 8.10
CA CYS A 134 5.14 4.91 6.77
C CYS A 134 5.27 6.34 6.25
N TYR A 135 6.44 6.68 5.75
CA TYR A 135 6.77 7.99 5.17
C TYR A 135 6.87 7.87 3.66
N THR A 136 5.97 8.54 2.96
CA THR A 136 5.83 8.47 1.49
C THR A 136 6.41 9.71 0.80
N SER A 137 7.23 9.51 -0.23
CA SER A 137 7.70 10.58 -1.13
C SER A 137 8.15 10.02 -2.47
N ASP A 138 8.18 10.86 -3.53
CA ASP A 138 8.84 10.50 -4.80
C ASP A 138 10.38 10.61 -4.73
N GLU A 139 10.93 11.05 -3.60
CA GLU A 139 12.36 11.08 -3.36
C GLU A 139 12.84 9.76 -2.76
N TYR A 140 13.85 9.16 -3.38
CA TYR A 140 14.52 7.98 -2.85
C TYR A 140 15.17 8.24 -1.47
N ILE A 141 14.95 7.34 -0.52
CA ILE A 141 15.46 7.44 0.84
C ILE A 141 16.69 6.57 1.01
N GLY A 142 17.84 7.21 1.20
CA GLY A 142 19.12 6.53 1.47
C GLY A 142 19.72 6.88 2.83
N PRO A 143 20.95 6.42 3.11
CA PRO A 143 21.60 6.51 4.43
C PRO A 143 21.73 7.92 5.01
N LYS A 144 21.74 8.95 4.15
CA LYS A 144 21.89 10.35 4.55
C LYS A 144 20.58 11.12 4.61
N SER A 145 19.46 10.45 4.35
CA SER A 145 18.15 11.10 4.37
C SER A 145 17.71 11.39 5.80
N ASN A 146 17.15 12.58 6.01
CA ASN A 146 16.60 12.97 7.30
C ASN A 146 15.17 12.42 7.45
N VAL A 147 15.07 11.21 7.97
CA VAL A 147 13.80 10.54 8.30
C VAL A 147 13.87 9.99 9.73
N PRO A 148 12.74 9.84 10.41
CA PRO A 148 12.71 9.17 11.71
C PRO A 148 13.28 7.75 11.63
N LYS A 149 13.75 7.23 12.78
CA LYS A 149 14.15 5.83 12.89
C LYS A 149 12.95 4.94 13.15
N ASP A 150 13.11 3.65 12.84
CA ASP A 150 12.09 2.61 13.05
C ASP A 150 10.77 2.88 12.30
N VAL A 151 10.89 3.38 11.07
CA VAL A 151 9.75 3.64 10.18
C VAL A 151 9.96 3.01 8.80
N LEU A 152 8.85 2.76 8.12
CA LEU A 152 8.83 2.37 6.72
C LEU A 152 8.94 3.60 5.82
N VAL A 153 9.53 3.43 4.64
CA VAL A 153 9.59 4.45 3.59
C VAL A 153 9.17 3.85 2.26
N ASP A 154 8.27 4.55 1.58
CA ASP A 154 7.72 4.10 0.29
C ASP A 154 7.41 5.27 -0.64
N MET A 155 6.76 4.99 -1.77
CA MET A 155 6.42 5.99 -2.77
C MET A 155 4.91 6.10 -3.05
N GLU A 156 4.01 5.39 -2.33
CA GLU A 156 2.57 5.31 -2.66
C GLU A 156 1.62 5.44 -1.46
N ALA A 157 1.96 4.91 -0.30
CA ALA A 157 1.04 4.66 0.82
C ALA A 157 0.22 5.89 1.23
N TYR A 158 0.86 7.06 1.36
CA TYR A 158 0.14 8.28 1.72
C TYR A 158 -0.94 8.64 0.71
N CYS A 159 -0.65 8.49 -0.57
CA CYS A 159 -1.57 8.90 -1.64
C CYS A 159 -2.77 7.98 -1.71
N VAL A 160 -2.57 6.67 -1.54
CA VAL A 160 -3.66 5.70 -1.43
C VAL A 160 -4.56 6.05 -0.25
N ALA A 161 -3.97 6.26 0.93
CA ALA A 161 -4.71 6.64 2.14
C ALA A 161 -5.48 7.96 1.96
N ALA A 162 -4.86 8.97 1.34
CA ALA A 162 -5.48 10.29 1.13
C ALA A 162 -6.68 10.24 0.18
N VAL A 163 -6.62 9.41 -0.87
CA VAL A 163 -7.77 9.19 -1.76
C VAL A 163 -8.87 8.45 -1.01
N CYS A 164 -8.54 7.39 -0.27
CA CYS A 164 -9.52 6.62 0.50
C CYS A 164 -10.20 7.49 1.57
N GLU A 165 -9.44 8.30 2.33
CA GLU A 165 -9.98 9.23 3.32
C GLU A 165 -10.95 10.23 2.68
N LYS A 166 -10.58 10.79 1.52
CA LYS A 166 -11.41 11.78 0.81
C LYS A 166 -12.77 11.23 0.38
N TYR A 167 -12.85 9.93 0.08
CA TYR A 167 -14.06 9.27 -0.40
C TYR A 167 -14.73 8.36 0.65
N ASP A 168 -14.26 8.40 1.90
CA ASP A 168 -14.77 7.59 3.01
C ASP A 168 -14.76 6.09 2.69
N ILE A 169 -13.68 5.62 2.10
CA ILE A 169 -13.45 4.22 1.74
C ILE A 169 -12.48 3.59 2.73
N PRO A 170 -12.82 2.47 3.39
CA PRO A 170 -11.91 1.76 4.27
C PRO A 170 -10.61 1.36 3.56
N CYS A 171 -9.47 1.62 4.22
CA CYS A 171 -8.15 1.40 3.67
C CYS A 171 -7.27 0.62 4.65
N LEU A 172 -6.62 -0.44 4.17
CA LEU A 172 -5.56 -1.15 4.88
C LEU A 172 -4.28 -1.07 4.04
N ILE A 173 -3.16 -0.87 4.72
CA ILE A 173 -1.84 -0.84 4.06
C ILE A 173 -0.92 -1.84 4.73
N TYR A 174 -0.32 -2.70 3.90
CA TYR A 174 0.66 -3.70 4.33
C TYR A 174 1.97 -3.48 3.58
N LYS A 175 3.09 -3.55 4.30
CA LYS A 175 4.43 -3.41 3.69
C LYS A 175 5.36 -4.49 4.20
N SER A 176 6.21 -5.00 3.29
CA SER A 176 7.29 -5.94 3.59
C SER A 176 8.63 -5.28 3.35
N ILE A 177 9.61 -5.50 4.23
CA ILE A 177 10.93 -4.88 4.11
C ILE A 177 11.71 -5.51 2.96
N SER A 178 12.05 -4.70 1.93
CA SER A 178 12.98 -5.07 0.86
C SER A 178 14.42 -4.69 1.19
N ASP A 179 14.61 -3.57 1.88
CA ASP A 179 15.92 -3.00 2.15
C ASP A 179 15.96 -2.21 3.45
N ILE A 180 17.15 -2.10 4.00
CA ILE A 180 17.45 -1.25 5.16
C ILE A 180 18.13 0.00 4.65
N THR A 181 17.43 1.13 4.66
CA THR A 181 17.87 2.39 4.04
C THR A 181 19.08 3.01 4.74
N ALA A 182 19.38 2.62 5.99
CA ALA A 182 20.57 3.04 6.73
C ALA A 182 21.88 2.50 6.10
N ASN A 183 21.82 1.48 5.27
CA ASN A 183 22.98 0.83 4.66
C ASN A 183 23.31 1.43 3.30
N GLU A 184 24.60 1.48 2.93
CA GLU A 184 25.04 2.04 1.65
C GLU A 184 24.76 1.12 0.45
N ASN A 185 24.45 -0.16 0.66
CA ASN A 185 24.23 -1.16 -0.39
C ASN A 185 22.74 -1.44 -0.67
N THR A 186 21.89 -0.43 -0.62
CA THR A 186 20.43 -0.59 -0.76
C THR A 186 20.02 -1.29 -2.07
N GLN A 187 20.68 -0.98 -3.20
CA GLN A 187 20.37 -1.63 -4.48
C GLN A 187 20.65 -3.15 -4.43
N GLU A 188 21.76 -3.55 -3.85
CA GLU A 188 22.11 -4.98 -3.68
C GLU A 188 21.10 -5.69 -2.77
N GLN A 189 20.61 -5.01 -1.73
CA GLN A 189 19.56 -5.55 -0.86
C GLN A 189 18.25 -5.74 -1.63
N ILE A 190 17.82 -4.74 -2.40
CA ILE A 190 16.62 -4.84 -3.24
C ILE A 190 16.77 -6.01 -4.22
N ASP A 191 17.87 -6.10 -4.95
CA ASP A 191 18.11 -7.18 -5.90
C ASP A 191 18.08 -8.57 -5.23
N THR A 192 18.50 -8.65 -3.97
CA THR A 192 18.55 -9.90 -3.21
C THR A 192 17.21 -10.27 -2.59
N TYR A 193 16.48 -9.32 -2.02
CA TYR A 193 15.34 -9.60 -1.14
C TYR A 193 13.98 -9.23 -1.73
N LEU A 194 13.90 -8.47 -2.84
CA LEU A 194 12.64 -8.01 -3.42
C LEU A 194 11.63 -9.14 -3.58
N LYS A 195 12.03 -10.20 -4.28
CA LYS A 195 11.12 -11.33 -4.53
C LYS A 195 10.66 -11.99 -3.23
N SER A 196 11.56 -12.25 -2.29
CA SER A 196 11.22 -12.89 -1.02
C SER A 196 10.34 -12.01 -0.14
N ALA A 197 10.52 -10.68 -0.20
CA ALA A 197 9.67 -9.72 0.50
C ALA A 197 8.26 -9.68 -0.10
N VAL A 198 8.16 -9.75 -1.44
CA VAL A 198 6.87 -9.87 -2.14
C VAL A 198 6.17 -11.18 -1.79
N ASP A 199 6.89 -12.30 -1.84
CA ASP A 199 6.32 -13.62 -1.50
C ASP A 199 5.77 -13.60 -0.06
N ALA A 200 6.53 -13.06 0.91
CA ALA A 200 6.12 -13.00 2.31
C ALA A 200 4.83 -12.18 2.54
N ILE A 201 4.69 -11.04 1.87
CA ILE A 201 3.49 -10.21 2.03
C ILE A 201 2.29 -10.80 1.29
N CYS A 202 2.48 -11.41 0.12
CA CYS A 202 1.42 -12.06 -0.63
C CYS A 202 0.89 -13.30 0.11
N ASP A 203 1.77 -14.14 0.66
CA ASP A 203 1.38 -15.28 1.49
C ASP A 203 0.54 -14.82 2.69
N TYR A 204 0.95 -13.72 3.36
CA TYR A 204 0.17 -13.16 4.44
C TYR A 204 -1.23 -12.71 4.00
N ILE A 205 -1.32 -11.99 2.88
CA ILE A 205 -2.60 -11.49 2.36
C ILE A 205 -3.52 -12.65 1.99
N ILE A 206 -3.03 -13.63 1.26
CA ILE A 206 -3.80 -14.80 0.85
C ILE A 206 -4.31 -15.55 2.08
N ASP A 207 -3.42 -15.89 3.01
CA ASP A 207 -3.74 -16.76 4.15
C ASP A 207 -4.57 -16.08 5.23
N LYS A 208 -4.33 -14.81 5.52
CA LYS A 208 -4.85 -14.14 6.72
C LYS A 208 -5.87 -13.05 6.42
N VAL A 209 -5.83 -12.46 5.23
CA VAL A 209 -6.74 -11.37 4.86
C VAL A 209 -7.90 -11.92 4.03
N LEU A 210 -7.61 -12.69 2.97
CA LEU A 210 -8.63 -13.17 2.03
C LEU A 210 -9.33 -14.46 2.48
N ASN A 211 -8.61 -15.45 3.00
CA ASN A 211 -9.21 -16.72 3.44
C ASN A 211 -10.07 -16.61 4.72
N LYS A 212 -10.13 -15.44 5.37
CA LYS A 212 -10.97 -15.17 6.55
C LYS A 212 -12.15 -14.23 6.30
N ALA A 213 -12.30 -13.70 5.08
CA ALA A 213 -13.53 -13.01 4.74
C ALA A 213 -14.70 -14.04 4.82
N PRO A 214 -15.75 -13.83 5.63
CA PRO A 214 -16.89 -14.71 5.60
C PRO A 214 -17.48 -14.64 4.20
N VAL A 215 -17.43 -15.75 3.48
CA VAL A 215 -18.32 -15.96 2.35
C VAL A 215 -19.73 -15.74 2.93
N CYS A 216 -20.43 -14.71 2.49
CA CYS A 216 -21.83 -14.55 2.78
C CYS A 216 -22.54 -15.77 2.19
N GLN A 217 -22.68 -16.84 3.03
CA GLN A 217 -23.61 -17.92 2.71
C GLN A 217 -24.99 -17.28 2.83
N GLY A 218 -25.61 -17.05 1.67
CA GLY A 218 -27.00 -16.63 1.62
C GLY A 218 -27.85 -17.70 2.26
N GLU A 219 -28.60 -17.32 3.29
CA GLU A 219 -29.83 -17.97 3.70
C GLU A 219 -31.00 -17.41 2.90
#